data_9e181be2b9a691ad0f41a95ca41bc9a9
#
_entry.id   9e181be2b9a691ad0f41a95ca41bc9a9
#
_cell.length_a   1.000
_cell.length_b   1.000
_cell.length_c   1.000
_cell.angle_alpha   90.00
_cell.angle_beta   90.00
_cell.angle_gamma   90.00
#
_symmetry.space_group_name_H-M   'P 1'
#
loop_
_entity.id
_entity.type
_entity.pdbx_description
1 polymer ?
#
loop_
_entity_poly.entity_id
_entity_poly.type
_entity_poly.pdbx_seq_one_letter_code
_entity_poly.pdbx_strand_id
1 'polypeptide(L)'
;MIKRLSLILSLFMIYTAAFAQNWGGGVDDEDWSWGFNFQYISTEYKILKKENWRAPFYEVPNSLGVSYDPNSGLPVTGALNSISSPPSQGFGLGFVMNRRLAENFDIRATPSLIFSDRVVSYEYVPMESINLGNGQTKNFQTVIDKKVQATMFEFPLGIKVKSNRMNNFRAYWLGGAKYSIDIASKKKFFDEGETPINKLLKNQRNYLSYETGIGFDLYFEYFKMSPEIKLAYSTNDILQHDNTAFANPIDKLKLRQLTFSLIFQ
;
A
#
# COMPACT_ATOMS: atom_id res chain seq x y z
N MET A 1 19.60 -20.76 25.83
CA MET A 1 20.85 -21.20 25.13
C MET A 1 20.56 -21.96 23.84
N ILE A 2 19.69 -22.97 23.84
CA ILE A 2 19.37 -23.80 22.65
C ILE A 2 18.87 -23.02 21.44
N LYS A 3 17.99 -22.01 21.59
CA LYS A 3 17.48 -21.18 20.48
C LYS A 3 18.56 -20.34 19.80
N ARG A 4 19.56 -19.87 20.52
CA ARG A 4 20.69 -19.14 19.94
C ARG A 4 21.66 -20.06 19.21
N LEU A 5 21.82 -21.28 19.70
CA LEU A 5 22.67 -22.31 19.07
C LEU A 5 22.02 -22.79 17.76
N SER A 6 20.70 -22.98 17.73
CA SER A 6 20.00 -23.37 16.49
C SER A 6 20.05 -22.28 15.41
N LEU A 7 20.01 -21.01 15.80
CA LEU A 7 20.15 -19.88 14.87
C LEU A 7 21.57 -19.81 14.27
N ILE A 8 22.60 -20.03 15.09
CA ILE A 8 23.99 -20.06 14.63
C ILE A 8 24.23 -21.27 13.73
N LEU A 9 23.64 -22.42 14.06
CA LEU A 9 23.77 -23.64 13.25
C LEU A 9 23.03 -23.50 11.90
N SER A 10 21.89 -22.85 11.85
CA SER A 10 21.18 -22.56 10.61
C SER A 10 21.92 -21.53 9.73
N LEU A 11 22.52 -20.51 10.34
CA LEU A 11 23.39 -19.57 9.63
C LEU A 11 24.66 -20.26 9.08
N PHE A 12 25.24 -21.20 9.82
CA PHE A 12 26.39 -21.96 9.39
C PHE A 12 26.07 -22.93 8.25
N MET A 13 24.87 -23.57 8.26
CA MET A 13 24.41 -24.38 7.13
C MET A 13 24.19 -23.56 5.85
N ILE A 14 23.69 -22.34 5.97
CA ILE A 14 23.54 -21.43 4.83
C ILE A 14 24.92 -21.05 4.28
N TYR A 15 25.92 -20.84 5.15
CA TYR A 15 27.27 -20.49 4.75
C TYR A 15 27.99 -21.61 3.99
N THR A 16 27.82 -22.87 4.38
CA THR A 16 28.43 -24.04 3.68
C THR A 16 27.77 -24.31 2.33
N ALA A 17 26.49 -24.05 2.15
CA ALA A 17 25.80 -24.20 0.86
C ALA A 17 26.26 -23.13 -0.18
N ALA A 18 26.79 -22.00 0.26
CA ALA A 18 27.25 -20.91 -0.61
C ALA A 18 28.59 -21.23 -1.34
N PHE A 19 29.33 -22.25 -0.95
CA PHE A 19 30.58 -22.66 -1.61
C PHE A 19 30.37 -23.70 -2.73
N ALA A 20 29.16 -24.13 -3.01
CA ALA A 20 28.88 -25.11 -4.02
C ALA A 20 28.85 -24.49 -5.41
N GLN A 21 29.83 -24.81 -6.21
CA GLN A 21 29.97 -24.65 -7.67
C GLN A 21 29.53 -23.30 -8.27
N ASN A 22 30.39 -22.76 -9.12
CA ASN A 22 30.09 -21.57 -9.91
C ASN A 22 29.12 -21.97 -11.04
N TRP A 23 27.80 -21.87 -10.76
CA TRP A 23 26.75 -22.16 -11.72
C TRP A 23 26.76 -21.06 -12.80
N GLY A 24 27.20 -21.42 -13.97
CA GLY A 24 27.17 -20.56 -15.17
C GLY A 24 25.76 -20.52 -15.76
N GLY A 25 24.74 -20.09 -14.99
CA GLY A 25 23.39 -19.98 -15.49
C GLY A 25 23.30 -18.88 -16.56
N GLY A 26 23.00 -19.25 -17.80
CA GLY A 26 22.90 -18.37 -18.96
C GLY A 26 21.84 -17.25 -18.87
N VAL A 27 21.10 -17.17 -17.76
CA VAL A 27 20.09 -16.12 -17.51
C VAL A 27 20.68 -14.70 -17.50
N ASP A 28 21.97 -14.56 -17.14
CA ASP A 28 22.64 -13.26 -17.16
C ASP A 28 23.32 -12.95 -18.49
N ASP A 29 23.47 -13.94 -19.37
CA ASP A 29 24.09 -13.77 -20.68
C ASP A 29 23.08 -13.36 -21.76
N GLU A 30 21.81 -13.57 -21.49
CA GLU A 30 20.72 -13.16 -22.38
C GLU A 30 20.39 -11.67 -22.23
N ASP A 31 20.07 -11.01 -23.36
CA ASP A 31 19.64 -9.61 -23.38
C ASP A 31 18.30 -9.42 -22.66
N TRP A 32 17.46 -10.45 -22.66
CA TRP A 32 16.14 -10.47 -22.05
C TRP A 32 16.01 -11.63 -21.06
N SER A 33 15.54 -11.36 -19.87
CA SER A 33 15.18 -12.39 -18.91
C SER A 33 13.77 -12.18 -18.37
N TRP A 34 13.07 -13.28 -18.21
CA TRP A 34 11.67 -13.33 -17.80
C TRP A 34 11.51 -14.15 -16.54
N GLY A 35 10.48 -13.88 -15.79
CA GLY A 35 10.21 -14.62 -14.58
C GLY A 35 8.90 -14.25 -13.91
N PHE A 36 8.70 -14.83 -12.73
CA PHE A 36 7.54 -14.59 -11.89
C PHE A 36 7.97 -13.95 -10.58
N ASN A 37 7.08 -13.17 -9.99
CA ASN A 37 7.29 -12.63 -8.65
C ASN A 37 6.10 -12.92 -7.75
N PHE A 38 6.43 -13.23 -6.50
CA PHE A 38 5.50 -13.30 -5.39
C PHE A 38 5.81 -12.15 -4.46
N GLN A 39 4.78 -11.44 -3.99
CA GLN A 39 4.95 -10.25 -3.19
C GLN A 39 4.14 -10.33 -1.91
N TYR A 40 4.81 -10.05 -0.79
CA TYR A 40 4.17 -9.70 0.46
C TYR A 40 4.23 -8.19 0.62
N ILE A 41 3.10 -7.57 0.92
CA ILE A 41 2.96 -6.12 0.86
C ILE A 41 2.40 -5.62 2.17
N SER A 42 2.99 -4.55 2.67
CA SER A 42 2.47 -3.77 3.78
C SER A 42 2.20 -2.35 3.29
N THR A 43 0.95 -1.92 3.39
CA THR A 43 0.52 -0.58 2.95
C THR A 43 -0.01 0.23 4.11
N GLU A 44 0.27 1.52 4.11
CA GLU A 44 -0.31 2.48 5.03
C GLU A 44 -0.50 3.84 4.34
N TYR A 45 -1.44 4.62 4.84
CA TYR A 45 -1.61 5.99 4.38
C TYR A 45 -0.80 6.97 5.22
N LYS A 46 -0.14 7.89 4.55
CA LYS A 46 0.32 9.13 5.17
C LYS A 46 -0.76 10.19 4.98
N ILE A 47 -1.35 10.61 6.09
CA ILE A 47 -2.50 11.50 6.13
C ILE A 47 -2.00 12.91 6.45
N LEU A 48 -2.22 13.84 5.52
CA LEU A 48 -2.07 15.28 5.77
C LEU A 48 -3.46 15.82 6.11
N LYS A 49 -3.58 16.44 7.27
CA LYS A 49 -4.84 16.93 7.82
C LYS A 49 -5.04 18.38 7.43
N LYS A 50 -6.30 18.79 7.20
CA LYS A 50 -6.64 20.20 7.02
C LYS A 50 -6.45 20.98 8.32
N GLU A 51 -6.45 22.29 8.22
CA GLU A 51 -6.32 23.18 9.38
C GLU A 51 -7.42 22.92 10.43
N ASN A 52 -8.66 22.76 9.98
CA ASN A 52 -9.83 22.52 10.85
C ASN A 52 -10.25 21.03 10.93
N TRP A 53 -9.32 20.11 10.81
CA TRP A 53 -9.61 18.67 10.75
C TRP A 53 -10.34 18.10 11.97
N ARG A 54 -10.26 18.76 13.13
CA ARG A 54 -10.90 18.35 14.37
C ARG A 54 -12.37 18.74 14.48
N ALA A 55 -12.85 19.64 13.61
CA ALA A 55 -14.22 20.12 13.68
C ALA A 55 -15.21 18.98 13.48
N PRO A 56 -16.32 18.96 14.26
CA PRO A 56 -17.43 18.06 14.03
C PRO A 56 -17.95 18.21 12.59
N PHE A 57 -18.41 17.10 12.01
CA PHE A 57 -18.99 17.14 10.67
C PHE A 57 -20.50 17.27 10.75
N TYR A 58 -21.03 18.22 10.02
CA TYR A 58 -22.45 18.47 9.85
C TYR A 58 -22.83 18.19 8.39
N GLU A 59 -23.89 17.43 8.17
CA GLU A 59 -24.43 17.24 6.85
C GLU A 59 -25.30 18.43 6.47
N VAL A 60 -25.01 19.03 5.32
CA VAL A 60 -25.90 20.01 4.69
C VAL A 60 -26.76 19.24 3.68
N PRO A 61 -28.07 19.09 3.91
CA PRO A 61 -28.93 18.39 2.96
C PRO A 61 -29.00 19.16 1.65
N ASN A 62 -28.78 18.43 0.57
CA ASN A 62 -28.99 18.91 -0.78
C ASN A 62 -30.51 18.93 -1.08
N SER A 63 -30.97 19.94 -1.78
CA SER A 63 -32.22 20.07 -2.57
C SER A 63 -33.59 19.83 -1.92
N LEU A 64 -33.69 19.33 -0.70
CA LEU A 64 -34.97 19.12 -0.01
C LEU A 64 -35.28 20.10 1.14
N GLY A 65 -34.54 21.20 1.23
CA GLY A 65 -34.88 22.34 2.08
C GLY A 65 -34.66 22.16 3.59
N VAL A 66 -33.98 21.11 4.03
CA VAL A 66 -33.59 20.96 5.42
C VAL A 66 -32.13 21.29 5.57
N SER A 67 -31.81 22.52 5.86
CA SER A 67 -30.46 22.96 6.17
C SER A 67 -30.11 22.56 7.61
N TYR A 68 -29.10 21.71 7.79
CA TYR A 68 -28.45 21.58 9.09
C TYR A 68 -27.42 22.69 9.23
N ASP A 69 -27.83 23.78 9.87
CA ASP A 69 -26.91 24.81 10.32
C ASP A 69 -26.02 24.22 11.42
N PRO A 70 -24.68 24.44 11.37
CA PRO A 70 -23.80 24.08 12.47
C PRO A 70 -24.26 24.57 13.85
N ASN A 71 -25.06 25.66 13.88
CA ASN A 71 -25.59 26.25 15.10
C ASN A 71 -26.93 25.68 15.56
N SER A 72 -27.61 24.90 14.71
CA SER A 72 -28.96 24.36 15.00
C SER A 72 -29.13 22.88 14.68
N GLY A 73 -28.16 22.25 13.99
CA GLY A 73 -28.22 20.86 13.57
C GLY A 73 -27.44 19.91 14.48
N LEU A 74 -27.85 18.63 14.49
CA LEU A 74 -27.12 17.59 15.17
C LEU A 74 -25.89 17.18 14.34
N PRO A 75 -24.68 17.13 14.93
CA PRO A 75 -23.51 16.69 14.21
C PRO A 75 -23.66 15.23 13.77
N VAL A 76 -23.13 14.89 12.59
CA VAL A 76 -23.03 13.51 12.12
C VAL A 76 -21.97 12.77 12.92
N THR A 77 -20.85 13.42 13.18
CA THR A 77 -19.73 12.91 14.00
C THR A 77 -19.33 13.91 15.06
N GLY A 78 -18.76 13.42 16.16
CA GLY A 78 -18.11 14.26 17.17
C GLY A 78 -16.84 14.95 16.63
N ALA A 79 -16.21 15.74 17.49
CA ALA A 79 -14.89 16.30 17.21
C ALA A 79 -13.84 15.18 17.10
N LEU A 80 -12.93 15.29 16.14
CA LEU A 80 -11.87 14.31 15.93
C LEU A 80 -10.75 14.48 16.96
N ASN A 81 -10.39 13.37 17.60
CA ASN A 81 -9.22 13.26 18.47
C ASN A 81 -7.99 12.85 17.64
N SER A 82 -8.11 11.80 16.84
CA SER A 82 -7.02 11.34 15.96
C SER A 82 -7.54 10.80 14.62
N ILE A 83 -6.69 10.83 13.61
CA ILE A 83 -6.85 10.12 12.35
C ILE A 83 -5.54 9.40 12.10
N SER A 84 -5.59 8.08 11.95
CA SER A 84 -4.43 7.23 11.73
C SER A 84 -4.69 6.18 10.65
N SER A 85 -3.63 5.60 10.13
CA SER A 85 -3.73 4.48 9.19
C SER A 85 -2.79 3.38 9.68
N PRO A 86 -3.31 2.33 10.29
CA PRO A 86 -2.50 1.18 10.66
C PRO A 86 -1.98 0.48 9.40
N PRO A 87 -0.77 -0.13 9.46
CA PRO A 87 -0.25 -0.92 8.36
C PRO A 87 -1.19 -2.08 8.03
N SER A 88 -1.58 -2.19 6.78
CA SER A 88 -2.43 -3.27 6.27
C SER A 88 -1.61 -4.19 5.37
N GLN A 89 -1.81 -5.49 5.56
CA GLN A 89 -1.09 -6.53 4.84
C GLN A 89 -1.82 -6.93 3.57
N GLY A 90 -1.04 -7.31 2.56
CA GLY A 90 -1.55 -7.78 1.29
C GLY A 90 -0.56 -8.72 0.61
N PHE A 91 -0.96 -9.24 -0.52
CA PHE A 91 -0.12 -10.07 -1.36
C PHE A 91 -0.26 -9.68 -2.83
N GLY A 92 0.75 -10.04 -3.61
CA GLY A 92 0.75 -9.77 -5.04
C GLY A 92 1.41 -10.89 -5.81
N LEU A 93 1.00 -11.00 -7.06
CA LEU A 93 1.54 -11.92 -8.06
C LEU A 93 1.84 -11.13 -9.32
N GLY A 94 2.97 -11.41 -9.95
CA GLY A 94 3.32 -10.70 -11.17
C GLY A 94 4.37 -11.40 -12.01
N PHE A 95 4.64 -10.76 -13.14
CA PHE A 95 5.71 -11.14 -14.03
C PHE A 95 6.88 -10.19 -13.86
N VAL A 96 8.06 -10.68 -14.16
CA VAL A 96 9.28 -9.88 -14.21
C VAL A 96 9.86 -9.97 -15.60
N MET A 97 10.23 -8.82 -16.12
CA MET A 97 10.90 -8.69 -17.39
C MET A 97 12.10 -7.77 -17.20
N ASN A 98 13.29 -8.28 -17.45
CA ASN A 98 14.51 -7.48 -17.46
C ASN A 98 15.07 -7.41 -18.88
N ARG A 99 15.58 -6.23 -19.24
CA ARG A 99 16.39 -6.03 -20.42
C ARG A 99 17.76 -5.52 -19.97
N ARG A 100 18.79 -6.23 -20.38
CA ARG A 100 20.18 -5.83 -20.14
C ARG A 100 20.54 -4.62 -21.01
N LEU A 101 21.03 -3.56 -20.39
CA LEU A 101 21.55 -2.37 -21.08
C LEU A 101 23.06 -2.36 -21.10
N ALA A 102 23.66 -2.79 -19.99
CA ALA A 102 25.09 -2.89 -19.82
C ALA A 102 25.38 -3.99 -18.79
N GLU A 103 26.64 -4.27 -18.55
CA GLU A 103 27.07 -5.32 -17.61
C GLU A 103 26.45 -5.18 -16.22
N ASN A 104 26.35 -3.95 -15.72
CA ASN A 104 25.86 -3.64 -14.37
C ASN A 104 24.47 -2.94 -14.37
N PHE A 105 23.84 -2.76 -15.54
CA PHE A 105 22.58 -2.01 -15.67
C PHE A 105 21.54 -2.78 -16.45
N ASP A 106 20.36 -2.96 -15.85
CA ASP A 106 19.19 -3.50 -16.54
C ASP A 106 18.02 -2.52 -16.40
N ILE A 107 17.13 -2.49 -17.41
CA ILE A 107 15.77 -1.99 -17.25
C ILE A 107 14.90 -3.15 -16.79
N ARG A 108 14.10 -2.91 -15.75
CA ARG A 108 13.17 -3.90 -15.21
C ARG A 108 11.75 -3.38 -15.25
N ALA A 109 10.83 -4.20 -15.76
CA ALA A 109 9.41 -4.04 -15.60
C ALA A 109 8.83 -5.21 -14.81
N THR A 110 7.93 -4.93 -13.84
CA THR A 110 7.32 -5.97 -13.00
C THR A 110 5.81 -5.80 -12.89
N PRO A 111 5.05 -5.96 -14.01
CA PRO A 111 3.59 -5.89 -13.96
C PRO A 111 3.05 -6.89 -12.94
N SER A 112 2.23 -6.42 -12.01
CA SER A 112 1.77 -7.22 -10.88
C SER A 112 0.33 -6.92 -10.52
N LEU A 113 -0.40 -7.96 -10.12
CA LEU A 113 -1.73 -7.87 -9.55
C LEU A 113 -1.60 -7.92 -8.03
N ILE A 114 -2.11 -6.89 -7.36
CA ILE A 114 -1.97 -6.68 -5.92
C ILE A 114 -3.34 -6.73 -5.26
N PHE A 115 -3.43 -7.49 -4.18
CA PHE A 115 -4.58 -7.57 -3.30
C PHE A 115 -4.17 -7.02 -1.93
N SER A 116 -4.58 -5.80 -1.64
CA SER A 116 -4.20 -5.12 -0.40
C SER A 116 -5.31 -4.18 0.03
N ASP A 117 -5.94 -4.51 1.13
CA ASP A 117 -6.87 -3.61 1.79
C ASP A 117 -6.11 -2.52 2.54
N ARG A 118 -6.77 -1.40 2.75
CA ARG A 118 -6.21 -0.25 3.46
C ARG A 118 -7.22 0.23 4.47
N VAL A 119 -6.75 0.68 5.63
CA VAL A 119 -7.62 1.13 6.71
C VAL A 119 -7.25 2.55 7.12
N VAL A 120 -8.27 3.37 7.34
CA VAL A 120 -8.14 4.65 8.02
C VAL A 120 -9.02 4.60 9.27
N SER A 121 -8.41 4.82 10.40
CA SER A 121 -9.06 4.83 11.71
C SER A 121 -9.29 6.27 12.16
N TYR A 122 -10.53 6.58 12.46
CA TYR A 122 -10.98 7.87 12.96
C TYR A 122 -11.36 7.70 14.44
N GLU A 123 -10.68 8.40 15.31
CA GLU A 123 -10.98 8.43 16.74
C GLU A 123 -11.63 9.77 17.08
N TYR A 124 -12.79 9.72 17.70
CA TYR A 124 -13.57 10.89 18.07
C TYR A 124 -13.51 11.12 19.57
N VAL A 125 -13.62 12.37 19.98
CA VAL A 125 -13.83 12.74 21.37
C VAL A 125 -15.16 12.14 21.85
N PRO A 126 -15.20 11.41 22.96
CA PRO A 126 -16.44 10.88 23.48
C PRO A 126 -17.50 11.96 23.69
N MET A 127 -18.70 11.72 23.15
CA MET A 127 -19.86 12.60 23.33
C MET A 127 -20.97 11.82 24.04
N GLU A 128 -21.68 12.51 24.89
CA GLU A 128 -22.90 11.96 25.49
C GLU A 128 -23.98 11.73 24.42
N SER A 129 -24.77 10.71 24.61
CA SER A 129 -25.89 10.43 23.71
C SER A 129 -26.93 11.53 23.80
N ILE A 130 -27.42 11.97 22.63
CA ILE A 130 -28.43 13.03 22.53
C ILE A 130 -29.81 12.39 22.38
N ASN A 131 -30.71 12.74 23.31
CA ASN A 131 -32.12 12.34 23.21
C ASN A 131 -32.83 13.22 22.17
N LEU A 132 -33.32 12.60 21.10
CA LEU A 132 -34.01 13.27 19.99
C LEU A 132 -35.51 13.51 20.25
N GLY A 133 -36.02 13.12 21.41
CA GLY A 133 -37.43 13.04 21.66
C GLY A 133 -38.04 11.75 21.08
N ASN A 134 -39.33 11.52 21.34
CA ASN A 134 -40.06 10.30 20.88
C ASN A 134 -39.37 8.97 21.24
N GLY A 135 -38.54 8.92 22.28
CA GLY A 135 -37.84 7.72 22.69
C GLY A 135 -36.61 7.35 21.81
N GLN A 136 -36.25 8.18 20.88
CA GLN A 136 -35.04 7.98 20.07
C GLN A 136 -33.79 8.64 20.69
N THR A 137 -32.68 7.92 20.73
CA THR A 137 -31.43 8.40 21.24
C THR A 137 -30.36 8.26 20.16
N LYS A 138 -29.61 9.32 19.88
CA LYS A 138 -28.44 9.29 18.98
C LYS A 138 -27.19 9.01 19.78
N ASN A 139 -26.55 7.87 19.51
CA ASN A 139 -25.27 7.49 20.09
C ASN A 139 -24.15 7.84 19.11
N PHE A 140 -23.02 8.30 19.66
CA PHE A 140 -21.82 8.63 18.88
C PHE A 140 -20.79 7.54 19.07
N GLN A 141 -20.24 7.04 17.94
CA GLN A 141 -19.14 6.10 17.97
C GLN A 141 -17.84 6.84 18.26
N THR A 142 -17.02 6.30 19.13
CA THR A 142 -15.72 6.87 19.49
C THR A 142 -14.61 6.47 18.51
N VAL A 143 -14.74 5.33 17.87
CA VAL A 143 -13.79 4.85 16.85
C VAL A 143 -14.56 4.35 15.64
N ILE A 144 -14.14 4.80 14.46
CA ILE A 144 -14.73 4.37 13.17
C ILE A 144 -13.58 4.02 12.23
N ASP A 145 -13.53 2.76 11.82
CA ASP A 145 -12.57 2.29 10.84
C ASP A 145 -13.19 2.28 9.45
N LYS A 146 -12.56 2.96 8.50
CA LYS A 146 -12.94 2.95 7.08
C LYS A 146 -11.96 2.10 6.29
N LYS A 147 -12.47 0.96 5.84
CA LYS A 147 -11.70 0.02 5.04
C LYS A 147 -11.87 0.34 3.56
N VAL A 148 -10.75 0.59 2.89
CA VAL A 148 -10.68 0.76 1.44
C VAL A 148 -10.12 -0.52 0.85
N GLN A 149 -11.01 -1.35 0.32
CA GLN A 149 -10.59 -2.56 -0.39
C GLN A 149 -9.99 -2.17 -1.74
N ALA A 150 -8.81 -2.66 -2.05
CA ALA A 150 -8.15 -2.37 -3.31
C ALA A 150 -7.66 -3.65 -4.00
N THR A 151 -7.99 -3.77 -5.27
CA THR A 151 -7.37 -4.73 -6.19
C THR A 151 -6.66 -3.92 -7.25
N MET A 152 -5.33 -3.85 -7.13
CA MET A 152 -4.51 -2.96 -7.92
C MET A 152 -3.80 -3.74 -9.02
N PHE A 153 -3.75 -3.16 -10.20
CA PHE A 153 -2.81 -3.54 -11.22
C PHE A 153 -1.66 -2.52 -11.19
N GLU A 154 -0.46 -2.98 -10.87
CA GLU A 154 0.73 -2.15 -10.73
C GLU A 154 1.69 -2.39 -11.89
N PHE A 155 2.22 -1.31 -12.45
CA PHE A 155 3.20 -1.27 -13.53
C PHE A 155 4.46 -0.52 -13.06
N PRO A 156 5.34 -1.18 -12.31
CA PRO A 156 6.64 -0.59 -12.00
C PRO A 156 7.58 -0.69 -13.20
N LEU A 157 8.30 0.39 -13.45
CA LEU A 157 9.38 0.47 -14.42
C LEU A 157 10.57 1.13 -13.75
N GLY A 158 11.71 0.46 -13.72
CA GLY A 158 12.88 0.95 -13.02
C GLY A 158 14.19 0.51 -13.65
N ILE A 159 15.25 1.11 -13.14
CA ILE A 159 16.63 0.76 -13.45
C ILE A 159 17.16 -0.11 -12.31
N LYS A 160 17.67 -1.28 -12.65
CA LYS A 160 18.37 -2.20 -11.75
C LYS A 160 19.87 -2.00 -11.93
N VAL A 161 20.54 -1.56 -10.87
CA VAL A 161 22.01 -1.41 -10.81
C VAL A 161 22.58 -2.60 -10.06
N LYS A 162 23.38 -3.39 -10.75
CA LYS A 162 23.92 -4.65 -10.25
C LYS A 162 25.39 -4.49 -9.83
N SER A 163 25.78 -5.13 -8.74
CA SER A 163 27.20 -5.31 -8.39
C SER A 163 27.89 -6.31 -9.34
N ASN A 164 29.19 -6.43 -9.25
CA ASN A 164 29.86 -7.57 -9.86
C ASN A 164 29.40 -8.86 -9.19
N ARG A 165 29.30 -9.93 -9.98
CA ARG A 165 28.90 -11.24 -9.49
C ARG A 165 30.05 -11.85 -8.67
N MET A 166 29.72 -12.38 -7.51
CA MET A 166 30.63 -13.11 -6.64
C MET A 166 30.12 -14.55 -6.52
N ASN A 167 30.69 -15.45 -7.29
CA ASN A 167 30.22 -16.85 -7.41
C ASN A 167 28.72 -16.90 -7.77
N ASN A 168 27.90 -17.38 -6.85
CA ASN A 168 26.45 -17.54 -7.03
C ASN A 168 25.62 -16.45 -6.38
N PHE A 169 26.23 -15.28 -6.13
CA PHE A 169 25.62 -14.14 -5.47
C PHE A 169 25.88 -12.83 -6.20
N ARG A 170 24.87 -11.98 -6.29
CA ARG A 170 24.97 -10.64 -6.85
C ARG A 170 24.02 -9.72 -6.13
N ALA A 171 24.50 -8.64 -5.52
CA ALA A 171 23.66 -7.61 -4.93
C ALA A 171 23.20 -6.62 -6.01
N TYR A 172 22.06 -5.99 -5.81
CA TYR A 172 21.59 -4.93 -6.68
C TYR A 172 20.74 -3.89 -5.92
N TRP A 173 20.68 -2.72 -6.51
CA TRP A 173 19.77 -1.67 -6.18
C TRP A 173 18.78 -1.45 -7.33
N LEU A 174 17.53 -1.12 -6.99
CA LEU A 174 16.49 -0.79 -7.96
C LEU A 174 15.91 0.58 -7.63
N GLY A 175 15.70 1.40 -8.64
CA GLY A 175 15.00 2.68 -8.51
C GLY A 175 14.14 2.95 -9.74
N GLY A 176 12.93 3.47 -9.53
CA GLY A 176 12.03 3.70 -10.65
C GLY A 176 10.71 4.37 -10.30
N ALA A 177 9.80 4.35 -11.25
CA ALA A 177 8.44 4.82 -11.12
C ALA A 177 7.46 3.66 -11.26
N LYS A 178 6.35 3.77 -10.56
CA LYS A 178 5.29 2.76 -10.54
C LYS A 178 3.94 3.44 -10.80
N TYR A 179 3.25 2.97 -11.84
CA TYR A 179 1.88 3.37 -12.14
C TYR A 179 0.93 2.30 -11.60
N SER A 180 -0.08 2.73 -10.84
CA SER A 180 -1.03 1.85 -10.17
C SER A 180 -2.45 2.19 -10.59
N ILE A 181 -3.25 1.16 -10.92
CA ILE A 181 -4.65 1.28 -11.34
C ILE A 181 -5.51 0.39 -10.46
N ASP A 182 -6.52 0.94 -9.80
CA ASP A 182 -7.54 0.13 -9.12
C ASP A 182 -8.55 -0.42 -10.13
N ILE A 183 -8.53 -1.74 -10.33
CA ILE A 183 -9.41 -2.43 -11.27
C ILE A 183 -10.79 -2.75 -10.68
N ALA A 184 -10.93 -2.69 -9.36
CA ALA A 184 -12.17 -3.01 -8.65
C ALA A 184 -12.99 -1.77 -8.23
N SER A 185 -12.47 -0.56 -8.47
CA SER A 185 -13.03 0.69 -7.94
C SER A 185 -14.49 0.95 -8.32
N LYS A 186 -14.91 0.64 -9.54
CA LYS A 186 -16.27 0.95 -10.02
C LYS A 186 -17.41 0.26 -9.26
N LYS A 187 -17.18 -0.94 -8.73
CA LYS A 187 -18.21 -1.70 -7.98
C LYS A 187 -18.25 -1.35 -6.49
N LYS A 188 -17.16 -0.79 -5.96
CA LYS A 188 -16.96 -0.64 -4.51
C LYS A 188 -17.30 0.76 -3.98
N PHE A 189 -17.48 1.75 -4.86
CA PHE A 189 -17.71 3.15 -4.47
C PHE A 189 -19.15 3.61 -4.61
N PHE A 190 -20.09 2.67 -4.76
CA PHE A 190 -21.50 3.02 -4.82
C PHE A 190 -22.05 3.15 -3.40
N ASP A 191 -22.14 4.37 -2.92
CA ASP A 191 -22.68 4.74 -1.61
C ASP A 191 -23.76 5.84 -1.71
N GLU A 192 -24.37 5.96 -2.91
CA GLU A 192 -25.52 6.84 -3.10
C GLU A 192 -26.70 6.34 -2.28
N GLY A 193 -27.29 7.25 -1.50
CA GLY A 193 -28.41 6.90 -0.60
C GLY A 193 -27.99 6.37 0.77
N GLU A 194 -26.71 6.07 1.01
CA GLU A 194 -26.22 5.69 2.33
C GLU A 194 -26.23 6.87 3.30
N THR A 195 -26.44 6.55 4.57
CA THR A 195 -26.37 7.56 5.63
C THR A 195 -24.94 8.14 5.73
N PRO A 196 -24.78 9.40 6.17
CA PRO A 196 -23.45 10.07 6.20
C PRO A 196 -22.39 9.30 6.96
N ILE A 197 -22.76 8.56 8.00
CA ILE A 197 -21.84 7.74 8.80
C ILE A 197 -21.42 6.47 8.06
N ASN A 198 -22.20 6.00 7.10
CA ASN A 198 -21.92 4.82 6.30
C ASN A 198 -21.18 5.13 4.99
N LYS A 199 -21.06 6.42 4.64
CA LYS A 199 -20.29 6.85 3.47
C LYS A 199 -18.87 6.24 3.49
N LEU A 200 -18.37 5.92 2.31
CA LEU A 200 -17.06 5.31 2.12
C LEU A 200 -15.97 6.36 1.99
N LEU A 201 -14.77 6.02 2.39
CA LEU A 201 -13.58 6.77 2.01
C LEU A 201 -13.14 6.28 0.62
N LYS A 202 -13.14 7.18 -0.36
CA LYS A 202 -12.88 6.87 -1.75
C LYS A 202 -11.49 7.31 -2.17
N ASN A 203 -10.82 6.46 -2.92
CA ASN A 203 -9.52 6.77 -3.53
C ASN A 203 -9.66 7.06 -5.02
N GLN A 204 -8.74 7.84 -5.54
CA GLN A 204 -8.55 7.97 -6.98
C GLN A 204 -8.21 6.60 -7.58
N ARG A 205 -8.74 6.34 -8.77
CA ARG A 205 -8.59 5.06 -9.45
C ARG A 205 -7.14 4.77 -9.83
N ASN A 206 -6.37 5.78 -10.17
CA ASN A 206 -5.00 5.65 -10.65
C ASN A 206 -4.10 6.69 -10.00
N TYR A 207 -2.88 6.28 -9.74
CA TYR A 207 -1.85 7.15 -9.18
C TYR A 207 -0.46 6.71 -9.59
N LEU A 208 0.47 7.66 -9.52
CA LEU A 208 1.88 7.45 -9.77
C LEU A 208 2.64 7.42 -8.43
N SER A 209 3.63 6.53 -8.35
CA SER A 209 4.55 6.42 -7.21
C SER A 209 5.99 6.34 -7.70
N TYR A 210 6.92 6.79 -6.90
CA TYR A 210 8.32 6.40 -7.06
C TYR A 210 8.61 5.23 -6.14
N GLU A 211 9.53 4.36 -6.58
CA GLU A 211 9.97 3.23 -5.77
C GLU A 211 11.48 3.11 -5.77
N THR A 212 12.00 2.60 -4.67
CA THR A 212 13.40 2.20 -4.54
C THR A 212 13.49 0.92 -3.74
N GLY A 213 14.52 0.12 -4.01
CA GLY A 213 14.69 -1.15 -3.32
C GLY A 213 16.09 -1.71 -3.46
N ILE A 214 16.34 -2.71 -2.66
CA ILE A 214 17.56 -3.51 -2.69
C ILE A 214 17.21 -4.98 -2.76
N GLY A 215 18.03 -5.76 -3.41
CA GLY A 215 17.84 -7.20 -3.53
C GLY A 215 19.15 -7.92 -3.83
N PHE A 216 19.01 -9.22 -3.89
CA PHE A 216 20.11 -10.12 -4.15
C PHE A 216 19.69 -11.13 -5.21
N ASP A 217 20.53 -11.34 -6.22
CA ASP A 217 20.37 -12.44 -7.17
C ASP A 217 21.16 -13.65 -6.63
N LEU A 218 20.47 -14.75 -6.42
CA LEU A 218 21.03 -16.04 -6.02
C LEU A 218 20.91 -16.99 -7.22
N TYR A 219 22.03 -17.49 -7.69
CA TYR A 219 22.12 -18.34 -8.88
C TYR A 219 22.12 -19.80 -8.48
N PHE A 220 21.14 -20.54 -8.99
CA PHE A 220 21.03 -21.98 -8.87
C PHE A 220 21.28 -22.63 -10.23
N GLU A 221 21.34 -23.93 -10.26
CA GLU A 221 21.64 -24.70 -11.49
C GLU A 221 20.65 -24.41 -12.63
N TYR A 222 19.36 -24.29 -12.32
CA TYR A 222 18.28 -24.19 -13.29
C TYR A 222 17.50 -22.90 -13.24
N PHE A 223 17.70 -22.08 -12.23
CA PHE A 223 16.96 -20.81 -12.05
C PHE A 223 17.73 -19.81 -11.22
N LYS A 224 17.33 -18.59 -11.32
CA LYS A 224 17.78 -17.48 -10.48
C LYS A 224 16.65 -17.08 -9.54
N MET A 225 16.93 -16.98 -8.24
CA MET A 225 16.01 -16.48 -7.23
C MET A 225 16.49 -15.14 -6.72
N SER A 226 15.60 -14.15 -6.66
CA SER A 226 15.98 -12.81 -6.20
C SER A 226 15.01 -12.36 -5.08
N PRO A 227 15.40 -12.50 -3.80
CA PRO A 227 14.73 -11.80 -2.71
C PRO A 227 15.00 -10.30 -2.80
N GLU A 228 13.94 -9.49 -2.67
CA GLU A 228 13.98 -8.05 -2.85
C GLU A 228 13.07 -7.35 -1.84
N ILE A 229 13.53 -6.22 -1.29
CA ILE A 229 12.74 -5.32 -0.45
C ILE A 229 12.63 -3.99 -1.17
N LYS A 230 11.40 -3.50 -1.37
CA LYS A 230 11.10 -2.21 -2.00
C LYS A 230 10.27 -1.33 -1.11
N LEU A 231 10.52 -0.05 -1.20
CA LEU A 231 9.71 1.01 -0.62
C LEU A 231 9.17 1.89 -1.75
N ALA A 232 7.86 2.05 -1.80
CA ALA A 232 7.19 2.92 -2.76
C ALA A 232 6.38 4.01 -2.04
N TYR A 233 6.32 5.19 -2.67
CA TYR A 233 5.62 6.34 -2.14
C TYR A 233 4.84 7.05 -3.25
N SER A 234 3.53 7.30 -3.06
CA SER A 234 2.74 7.99 -4.06
C SER A 234 3.14 9.46 -4.18
N THR A 235 3.27 9.95 -5.41
CA THR A 235 3.56 11.37 -5.69
C THR A 235 2.32 12.22 -5.56
N ASN A 236 1.20 11.72 -6.05
CA ASN A 236 -0.07 12.42 -6.10
C ASN A 236 -0.87 12.22 -4.83
N ASP A 237 -1.83 13.10 -4.61
CA ASP A 237 -2.92 12.87 -3.69
C ASP A 237 -3.82 11.76 -4.26
N ILE A 238 -4.07 10.74 -3.44
CA ILE A 238 -4.89 9.60 -3.84
C ILE A 238 -6.31 9.65 -3.26
N LEU A 239 -6.63 10.69 -2.48
CA LEU A 239 -7.98 10.91 -1.97
C LEU A 239 -8.90 11.40 -3.09
N GLN A 240 -10.07 10.83 -3.18
CA GLN A 240 -11.18 11.45 -3.89
C GLN A 240 -11.87 12.41 -2.92
N HIS A 241 -11.71 13.72 -3.18
CA HIS A 241 -12.32 14.75 -2.35
C HIS A 241 -13.81 14.81 -2.60
N ASP A 242 -14.57 14.25 -1.69
CA ASP A 242 -16.02 14.40 -1.61
C ASP A 242 -16.40 15.02 -0.25
N ASN A 243 -17.60 15.58 -0.15
CA ASN A 243 -18.06 16.22 1.07
C ASN A 243 -18.66 15.15 2.02
N THR A 244 -17.78 14.33 2.59
CA THR A 244 -18.12 13.29 3.56
C THR A 244 -17.42 13.52 4.89
N ALA A 245 -17.97 12.97 5.98
CA ALA A 245 -17.37 13.04 7.31
C ALA A 245 -15.93 12.50 7.34
N PHE A 246 -15.58 11.62 6.42
CA PHE A 246 -14.30 10.92 6.39
C PHE A 246 -13.27 11.56 5.43
N ALA A 247 -13.70 12.12 4.31
CA ALA A 247 -12.82 12.81 3.37
C ALA A 247 -12.56 14.25 3.80
N ASN A 248 -13.55 14.92 4.39
CA ASN A 248 -13.49 16.33 4.71
C ASN A 248 -12.30 16.74 5.62
N PRO A 249 -11.94 16.01 6.70
CA PRO A 249 -10.83 16.39 7.58
C PRO A 249 -9.43 16.18 6.94
N ILE A 250 -9.34 15.51 5.80
CA ILE A 250 -8.08 15.16 5.14
C ILE A 250 -7.79 16.20 4.04
N ASP A 251 -6.58 16.78 4.06
CA ASP A 251 -6.08 17.65 2.99
C ASP A 251 -5.49 16.84 1.84
N LYS A 252 -4.57 15.91 2.18
CA LYS A 252 -3.94 15.00 1.19
C LYS A 252 -3.74 13.63 1.79
N LEU A 253 -3.97 12.63 0.98
CA LEU A 253 -3.76 11.23 1.30
C LEU A 253 -2.68 10.66 0.39
N LYS A 254 -1.57 10.22 0.95
CA LYS A 254 -0.50 9.58 0.20
C LYS A 254 -0.34 8.14 0.65
N LEU A 255 0.03 7.25 -0.27
CA LEU A 255 0.27 5.85 0.02
C LEU A 255 1.76 5.59 0.20
N ARG A 256 2.11 4.90 1.28
CA ARG A 256 3.40 4.27 1.49
C ARG A 256 3.22 2.76 1.42
N GLN A 257 4.06 2.10 0.65
CA GLN A 257 4.01 0.66 0.44
C GLN A 257 5.40 0.07 0.63
N LEU A 258 5.52 -0.87 1.56
CA LEU A 258 6.67 -1.72 1.73
C LEU A 258 6.36 -3.06 1.09
N THR A 259 7.22 -3.52 0.20
CA THR A 259 7.04 -4.77 -0.53
C THR A 259 8.26 -5.67 -0.32
N PHE A 260 8.00 -6.89 0.10
CA PHE A 260 8.98 -7.98 0.04
C PHE A 260 8.60 -8.88 -1.13
N SER A 261 9.55 -9.10 -2.04
CA SER A 261 9.34 -9.89 -3.25
C SER A 261 10.29 -11.09 -3.30
N LEU A 262 9.77 -12.21 -3.80
CA LEU A 262 10.58 -13.34 -4.25
C LEU A 262 10.39 -13.47 -5.76
N ILE A 263 11.48 -13.31 -6.49
CA ILE A 263 11.51 -13.34 -7.95
C ILE A 263 12.21 -14.61 -8.40
N PHE A 264 11.63 -15.28 -9.37
CA PHE A 264 12.16 -16.49 -9.98
C PHE A 264 12.32 -16.27 -11.49
N GLN A 265 13.53 -16.48 -12.00
CA GLN A 265 13.89 -16.30 -13.42
C GLN A 265 14.73 -17.45 -13.94
#